data_0620e1fecde8158d0488a2d029cc262f
#
_entry.id   0620e1fecde8158d0488a2d029cc262f
#
_cell.length_a   1.000
_cell.length_b   1.000
_cell.length_c   1.000
_cell.angle_alpha   90.00
_cell.angle_beta   90.00
_cell.angle_gamma   90.00
#
_symmetry.space_group_name_H-M   'P 1'
#
loop_
_entity.id
_entity.type
_entity.pdbx_description
1 polymer ?
#
loop_
_entity_poly.entity_id
_entity_poly.type
_entity_poly.pdbx_seq_one_letter_code
_entity_poly.pdbx_strand_id
1 'polypeptide(L)'
;LLSSCAQRAREAKGHQTVKIDTVVSADKQTFLQFPGKVKAAQDISLAFRVSGTISKIHVKDGARVQEGQLLAELDPTDYQVQLDATEAEYQQIKAEAERVMALYKDNGTTPNANDKAVYGLKQITAKYKHHKDQLAYTRLYAPFNGYVQKRLFEAHETIGAGMPVIAMISGGTPEVEINLPAAEYIRREQFDNYHCTFDIYPGETYPLKLISVTPKANANQLYTMRLQVVPGTRAIPSPGMNTMVTILCRTEQENTLSVPTGAILQKEGKAYVFVFHPSSNTVHRQEVSILRLLNNGHSLITSRQLQPGEQIVSSGVHHIEDGEIVKPLSPVTNTNIGGLL
;
A
#
# COMPACT_ATOMS: atom_id res chain seq x y z
N LEU A 1 -50.49 78.32 21.53
CA LEU A 1 -49.85 77.02 21.91
C LEU A 1 -49.94 76.08 20.69
N LEU A 2 -48.86 76.04 19.91
CA LEU A 2 -48.71 75.18 18.71
C LEU A 2 -48.00 73.92 19.17
N SER A 3 -48.71 72.78 19.17
CA SER A 3 -48.15 71.47 19.36
C SER A 3 -47.75 70.90 17.98
N SER A 4 -46.47 70.85 17.67
CA SER A 4 -45.95 70.22 16.44
C SER A 4 -45.64 68.74 16.72
N CYS A 5 -46.46 67.83 16.20
CA CYS A 5 -46.13 66.39 16.11
C CYS A 5 -45.14 66.19 14.99
N ALA A 6 -43.88 66.02 15.35
CA ALA A 6 -42.88 65.51 14.43
C ALA A 6 -43.06 64.01 14.20
N GLN A 7 -43.67 63.66 13.09
CA GLN A 7 -43.74 62.30 12.58
C GLN A 7 -42.35 61.95 12.00
N ARG A 8 -41.56 61.21 12.76
CA ARG A 8 -40.29 60.62 12.22
C ARG A 8 -40.68 59.69 11.09
N ALA A 9 -40.43 60.11 9.87
CA ALA A 9 -40.43 59.22 8.72
C ALA A 9 -39.46 58.07 8.98
N ARG A 10 -39.95 56.84 8.98
CA ARG A 10 -39.11 55.66 8.89
C ARG A 10 -38.43 55.74 7.51
N GLU A 11 -37.14 56.07 7.50
CA GLU A 11 -36.32 55.87 6.32
C GLU A 11 -36.48 54.42 5.86
N ALA A 12 -36.94 54.24 4.64
CA ALA A 12 -36.97 52.93 3.99
C ALA A 12 -35.54 52.41 3.93
N LYS A 13 -35.21 51.43 4.75
CA LYS A 13 -33.92 50.74 4.65
C LYS A 13 -33.78 50.22 3.22
N GLY A 14 -32.85 50.79 2.47
CA GLY A 14 -32.54 50.31 1.13
C GLY A 14 -32.15 48.81 1.24
N HIS A 15 -32.61 48.02 0.27
CA HIS A 15 -32.30 46.56 0.26
C HIS A 15 -30.80 46.34 0.35
N GLN A 16 -30.36 45.49 1.31
CA GLN A 16 -28.96 45.18 1.54
C GLN A 16 -28.40 44.44 0.32
N THR A 17 -27.27 44.93 -0.20
CA THR A 17 -26.60 44.26 -1.31
C THR A 17 -25.77 43.11 -0.80
N VAL A 18 -25.93 41.92 -1.37
CA VAL A 18 -25.29 40.68 -0.95
C VAL A 18 -24.67 39.94 -2.13
N LYS A 19 -23.58 39.22 -1.86
CA LYS A 19 -22.99 38.31 -2.83
C LYS A 19 -23.66 36.94 -2.66
N ILE A 20 -24.11 36.37 -3.79
CA ILE A 20 -24.72 35.04 -3.85
C ILE A 20 -23.69 34.04 -4.35
N ASP A 21 -23.66 32.84 -3.77
CA ASP A 21 -22.86 31.69 -4.20
C ASP A 21 -23.72 30.43 -4.17
N THR A 22 -23.25 29.35 -4.78
CA THR A 22 -23.99 28.11 -4.87
C THR A 22 -23.41 27.07 -3.93
N VAL A 23 -24.27 26.35 -3.21
CA VAL A 23 -23.90 25.21 -2.39
C VAL A 23 -23.42 24.08 -3.28
N VAL A 24 -22.22 23.59 -3.04
CA VAL A 24 -21.64 22.48 -3.78
C VAL A 24 -21.64 21.23 -2.90
N SER A 25 -21.98 20.07 -3.49
CA SER A 25 -21.76 18.81 -2.81
C SER A 25 -20.26 18.71 -2.49
N ALA A 26 -19.93 18.47 -1.24
CA ALA A 26 -18.53 18.21 -0.90
C ALA A 26 -18.13 16.89 -1.53
N ASP A 27 -16.96 16.91 -2.15
CA ASP A 27 -16.40 15.69 -2.70
C ASP A 27 -16.31 14.63 -1.59
N LYS A 28 -16.96 13.50 -1.78
CA LYS A 28 -17.03 12.41 -0.80
C LYS A 28 -15.66 11.75 -0.56
N GLN A 29 -14.62 12.22 -1.24
CA GLN A 29 -13.29 11.65 -1.22
C GLN A 29 -12.30 12.56 -0.51
N THR A 30 -11.68 12.04 0.52
CA THR A 30 -10.52 12.66 1.16
C THR A 30 -9.27 11.95 0.65
N PHE A 31 -8.25 12.72 0.29
CA PHE A 31 -6.97 12.18 -0.17
C PHE A 31 -5.96 12.22 0.97
N LEU A 32 -5.31 11.09 1.22
CA LEU A 32 -4.17 10.99 2.11
C LEU A 32 -2.91 10.69 1.30
N GLN A 33 -1.80 11.33 1.63
CA GLN A 33 -0.54 11.13 0.94
C GLN A 33 0.55 10.67 1.90
N PHE A 34 1.25 9.61 1.51
CA PHE A 34 2.33 9.03 2.30
C PHE A 34 3.55 8.79 1.43
N PRO A 35 4.75 9.16 1.91
CA PRO A 35 5.98 8.76 1.24
C PRO A 35 6.13 7.24 1.31
N GLY A 36 6.51 6.65 0.20
CA GLY A 36 6.70 5.21 0.05
C GLY A 36 8.01 4.86 -0.62
N LYS A 37 8.37 3.60 -0.52
CA LYS A 37 9.55 3.03 -1.19
C LYS A 37 9.16 1.79 -1.97
N VAL A 38 9.65 1.70 -3.20
CA VAL A 38 9.48 0.51 -4.03
C VAL A 38 10.39 -0.60 -3.51
N LYS A 39 9.82 -1.79 -3.31
CA LYS A 39 10.49 -3.02 -2.89
C LYS A 39 10.30 -4.10 -3.96
N ALA A 40 11.27 -5.00 -4.08
CA ALA A 40 11.02 -6.25 -4.80
C ALA A 40 10.01 -7.10 -4.02
N ALA A 41 9.18 -7.87 -4.72
CA ALA A 41 8.23 -8.78 -4.07
C ALA A 41 8.94 -9.85 -3.23
N GLN A 42 10.13 -10.27 -3.66
CA GLN A 42 11.02 -11.15 -2.91
C GLN A 42 12.43 -10.58 -2.92
N ASP A 43 13.05 -10.54 -1.76
CA ASP A 43 14.43 -10.11 -1.51
C ASP A 43 15.03 -11.12 -0.52
N ILE A 44 15.92 -11.97 -1.01
CA ILE A 44 16.46 -13.09 -0.24
C ILE A 44 17.96 -13.21 -0.41
N SER A 45 18.58 -13.76 0.61
CA SER A 45 19.98 -14.14 0.59
C SER A 45 20.09 -15.67 0.51
N LEU A 46 20.70 -16.15 -0.55
CA LEU A 46 20.92 -17.57 -0.81
C LEU A 46 22.20 -18.06 -0.12
N ALA A 47 22.11 -19.22 0.50
CA ALA A 47 23.18 -19.88 1.22
C ALA A 47 23.29 -21.35 0.80
N PHE A 48 24.52 -21.90 0.83
CA PHE A 48 24.70 -23.34 0.72
C PHE A 48 24.24 -24.03 2.02
N ARG A 49 23.68 -25.23 1.88
CA ARG A 49 23.24 -26.05 3.02
C ARG A 49 24.35 -26.87 3.65
N VAL A 50 25.54 -26.89 3.01
CA VAL A 50 26.75 -27.58 3.44
C VAL A 50 27.93 -26.62 3.39
N SER A 51 28.97 -26.87 4.15
CA SER A 51 30.21 -26.08 4.17
C SER A 51 31.15 -26.53 3.05
N GLY A 52 32.07 -25.66 2.64
CA GLY A 52 33.10 -25.99 1.67
C GLY A 52 33.73 -24.77 1.04
N THR A 53 34.67 -24.99 0.15
CA THR A 53 35.32 -23.93 -0.63
C THR A 53 34.53 -23.70 -1.92
N ILE A 54 34.24 -22.44 -2.23
CA ILE A 54 33.55 -22.06 -3.48
C ILE A 54 34.49 -22.35 -4.66
N SER A 55 34.13 -23.29 -5.52
CA SER A 55 34.92 -23.59 -6.71
C SER A 55 34.66 -22.58 -7.81
N LYS A 56 33.40 -22.17 -7.99
CA LYS A 56 33.00 -21.24 -9.06
C LYS A 56 31.71 -20.50 -8.74
N ILE A 57 31.67 -19.23 -9.17
CA ILE A 57 30.43 -18.41 -9.22
C ILE A 57 30.15 -18.10 -10.68
N HIS A 58 28.95 -18.49 -11.18
CA HIS A 58 28.57 -18.42 -12.58
C HIS A 58 27.88 -17.11 -12.94
N VAL A 59 27.59 -16.25 -11.99
CA VAL A 59 26.82 -15.03 -12.16
C VAL A 59 27.58 -13.80 -11.68
N LYS A 60 27.20 -12.63 -12.20
CA LYS A 60 27.72 -11.32 -11.79
C LYS A 60 26.64 -10.51 -11.11
N ASP A 61 27.02 -9.48 -10.36
CA ASP A 61 26.11 -8.50 -9.79
C ASP A 61 25.29 -7.83 -10.92
N GLY A 62 24.01 -7.67 -10.73
CA GLY A 62 23.06 -7.15 -11.72
C GLY A 62 22.62 -8.16 -12.78
N ALA A 63 23.16 -9.38 -12.83
CA ALA A 63 22.79 -10.37 -13.84
C ALA A 63 21.34 -10.83 -13.64
N ARG A 64 20.61 -10.95 -14.76
CA ARG A 64 19.30 -11.59 -14.79
C ARG A 64 19.48 -13.10 -14.78
N VAL A 65 18.70 -13.79 -13.95
CA VAL A 65 18.74 -15.24 -13.79
C VAL A 65 17.33 -15.84 -13.86
N GLN A 66 17.28 -17.11 -14.27
CA GLN A 66 16.04 -17.87 -14.34
C GLN A 66 15.95 -18.85 -13.17
N GLU A 67 14.73 -19.21 -12.79
CA GLU A 67 14.48 -20.27 -11.82
C GLU A 67 15.18 -21.57 -12.22
N GLY A 68 15.86 -22.22 -11.28
CA GLY A 68 16.65 -23.43 -11.52
C GLY A 68 18.03 -23.19 -12.17
N GLN A 69 18.41 -21.95 -12.49
CA GLN A 69 19.74 -21.64 -13.03
C GLN A 69 20.81 -21.84 -11.93
N LEU A 70 21.92 -22.51 -12.28
CA LEU A 70 23.08 -22.68 -11.41
C LEU A 70 23.78 -21.32 -11.20
N LEU A 71 23.93 -20.91 -9.94
CA LEU A 71 24.53 -19.63 -9.57
C LEU A 71 25.96 -19.78 -9.07
N ALA A 72 26.20 -20.79 -8.24
CA ALA A 72 27.53 -21.07 -7.67
C ALA A 72 27.64 -22.55 -7.30
N GLU A 73 28.86 -23.02 -7.15
CA GLU A 73 29.17 -24.39 -6.75
C GLU A 73 30.35 -24.41 -5.78
N LEU A 74 30.29 -25.31 -4.82
CA LEU A 74 31.41 -25.67 -3.94
C LEU A 74 32.26 -26.76 -4.62
N ASP A 75 33.47 -26.95 -4.15
CA ASP A 75 34.25 -28.14 -4.47
C ASP A 75 33.53 -29.39 -3.97
N PRO A 76 33.10 -30.29 -4.87
CA PRO A 76 32.29 -31.43 -4.51
C PRO A 76 33.13 -32.65 -4.10
N THR A 77 34.48 -32.59 -4.16
CA THR A 77 35.38 -33.74 -4.10
C THR A 77 35.13 -34.62 -2.88
N ASP A 78 35.10 -34.05 -1.67
CA ASP A 78 34.90 -34.80 -0.44
C ASP A 78 33.50 -35.41 -0.36
N TYR A 79 32.49 -34.68 -0.84
CA TYR A 79 31.11 -35.15 -0.87
C TYR A 79 30.91 -36.29 -1.88
N GLN A 80 31.62 -36.22 -3.03
CA GLN A 80 31.57 -37.28 -4.04
C GLN A 80 32.22 -38.56 -3.49
N VAL A 81 33.39 -38.47 -2.85
CA VAL A 81 34.08 -39.60 -2.25
C VAL A 81 33.20 -40.30 -1.17
N GLN A 82 32.53 -39.49 -0.33
CA GLN A 82 31.61 -40.01 0.69
C GLN A 82 30.40 -40.70 0.08
N LEU A 83 29.85 -40.16 -1.01
CA LEU A 83 28.74 -40.77 -1.74
C LEU A 83 29.16 -42.10 -2.36
N ASP A 84 30.29 -42.13 -3.09
CA ASP A 84 30.79 -43.30 -3.78
C ASP A 84 31.04 -44.47 -2.80
N ALA A 85 31.67 -44.18 -1.64
CA ALA A 85 31.87 -45.16 -0.58
C ALA A 85 30.56 -45.73 -0.03
N THR A 86 29.59 -44.83 0.20
CA THR A 86 28.28 -45.23 0.74
C THR A 86 27.43 -45.94 -0.32
N GLU A 87 27.57 -45.60 -1.58
CA GLU A 87 26.91 -46.31 -2.68
C GLU A 87 27.38 -47.77 -2.79
N ALA A 88 28.68 -48.00 -2.68
CA ALA A 88 29.23 -49.37 -2.65
C ALA A 88 28.67 -50.18 -1.47
N GLU A 89 28.64 -49.60 -0.26
CA GLU A 89 28.04 -50.22 0.92
C GLU A 89 26.55 -50.49 0.73
N TYR A 90 25.81 -49.57 0.14
CA TYR A 90 24.39 -49.72 -0.17
C TYR A 90 24.13 -50.87 -1.14
N GLN A 91 24.91 -50.96 -2.23
CA GLN A 91 24.75 -52.05 -3.21
C GLN A 91 25.03 -53.43 -2.58
N GLN A 92 26.06 -53.53 -1.73
CA GLN A 92 26.36 -54.77 -1.00
C GLN A 92 25.21 -55.21 -0.08
N ILE A 93 24.76 -54.29 0.80
CA ILE A 93 23.70 -54.60 1.78
C ILE A 93 22.36 -54.85 1.07
N LYS A 94 22.08 -54.11 -0.01
CA LYS A 94 20.87 -54.33 -0.83
C LYS A 94 20.85 -55.77 -1.41
N ALA A 95 21.93 -56.17 -2.07
CA ALA A 95 22.02 -57.52 -2.66
C ALA A 95 21.91 -58.63 -1.58
N GLU A 96 22.50 -58.42 -0.39
CA GLU A 96 22.37 -59.36 0.74
C GLU A 96 20.93 -59.43 1.26
N ALA A 97 20.30 -58.25 1.47
CA ALA A 97 18.93 -58.18 1.96
C ALA A 97 17.92 -58.81 0.98
N GLU A 98 18.09 -58.59 -0.32
CA GLU A 98 17.25 -59.20 -1.36
C GLU A 98 17.36 -60.75 -1.33
N ARG A 99 18.56 -61.33 -1.14
CA ARG A 99 18.77 -62.77 -1.00
C ARG A 99 18.07 -63.32 0.26
N VAL A 100 18.24 -62.65 1.41
CA VAL A 100 17.61 -63.07 2.68
C VAL A 100 16.09 -63.02 2.59
N MET A 101 15.55 -61.94 2.03
CA MET A 101 14.10 -61.78 1.84
C MET A 101 13.52 -62.81 0.87
N ALA A 102 14.25 -63.22 -0.16
CA ALA A 102 13.86 -64.26 -1.08
C ALA A 102 13.83 -65.65 -0.35
N LEU A 103 14.89 -65.97 0.40
CA LEU A 103 14.96 -67.18 1.23
C LEU A 103 13.83 -67.25 2.26
N TYR A 104 13.47 -66.12 2.86
CA TYR A 104 12.38 -66.04 3.84
C TYR A 104 11.02 -66.36 3.21
N LYS A 105 10.77 -65.92 1.99
CA LYS A 105 9.55 -66.29 1.23
C LYS A 105 9.42 -67.77 1.00
N ASP A 106 10.56 -68.46 0.82
CA ASP A 106 10.64 -69.89 0.60
C ASP A 106 10.78 -70.69 1.91
N ASN A 107 10.56 -70.04 3.07
CA ASN A 107 10.75 -70.61 4.40
C ASN A 107 12.19 -71.10 4.68
N GLY A 108 13.18 -70.61 3.95
CA GLY A 108 14.60 -71.01 4.06
C GLY A 108 15.39 -70.24 5.11
N THR A 109 14.78 -69.30 5.83
CA THR A 109 15.45 -68.52 6.89
C THR A 109 14.47 -68.10 7.99
N THR A 110 15.01 -67.55 9.10
CA THR A 110 14.20 -67.17 10.27
C THR A 110 13.58 -65.79 10.10
N PRO A 111 12.42 -65.48 10.76
CA PRO A 111 11.84 -64.15 10.80
C PRO A 111 12.82 -63.09 11.27
N ASN A 112 13.63 -63.39 12.30
CA ASN A 112 14.65 -62.46 12.84
C ASN A 112 15.72 -62.11 11.80
N ALA A 113 16.15 -63.08 10.97
CA ALA A 113 17.12 -62.83 9.89
C ALA A 113 16.53 -61.94 8.80
N ASN A 114 15.25 -62.19 8.43
CA ASN A 114 14.51 -61.33 7.51
C ASN A 114 14.37 -59.89 8.03
N ASP A 115 13.96 -59.72 9.30
CA ASP A 115 13.79 -58.42 9.91
C ASP A 115 15.12 -57.63 9.96
N LYS A 116 16.22 -58.30 10.34
CA LYS A 116 17.57 -57.69 10.30
C LYS A 116 17.93 -57.23 8.89
N ALA A 117 17.66 -58.03 7.87
CA ALA A 117 17.93 -57.65 6.47
C ALA A 117 17.10 -56.45 6.00
N VAL A 118 15.80 -56.46 6.31
CA VAL A 118 14.87 -55.36 5.97
C VAL A 118 15.30 -54.05 6.63
N TYR A 119 15.55 -54.10 7.94
CA TYR A 119 15.95 -52.86 8.66
C TYR A 119 17.38 -52.39 8.34
N GLY A 120 18.32 -53.33 8.08
CA GLY A 120 19.66 -53.01 7.59
C GLY A 120 19.62 -52.33 6.23
N LEU A 121 18.81 -52.82 5.29
CA LEU A 121 18.59 -52.17 4.00
C LEU A 121 17.98 -50.74 4.15
N LYS A 122 16.99 -50.61 5.03
CA LYS A 122 16.37 -49.31 5.30
C LYS A 122 17.38 -48.31 5.87
N GLN A 123 18.25 -48.74 6.78
CA GLN A 123 19.30 -47.90 7.38
C GLN A 123 20.30 -47.41 6.34
N ILE A 124 20.85 -48.33 5.51
CA ILE A 124 21.84 -47.95 4.51
C ILE A 124 21.24 -47.08 3.39
N THR A 125 19.96 -47.33 3.02
CA THR A 125 19.23 -46.52 2.07
C THR A 125 19.13 -45.07 2.57
N ALA A 126 18.83 -44.84 3.84
CA ALA A 126 18.79 -43.52 4.43
C ALA A 126 20.16 -42.81 4.44
N LYS A 127 21.25 -43.54 4.75
CA LYS A 127 22.62 -43.07 4.73
C LYS A 127 23.06 -42.66 3.29
N TYR A 128 22.78 -43.53 2.30
CA TYR A 128 23.06 -43.26 0.89
C TYR A 128 22.33 -42.02 0.41
N LYS A 129 21.04 -41.91 0.72
CA LYS A 129 20.25 -40.72 0.38
C LYS A 129 20.81 -39.43 1.01
N HIS A 130 21.22 -39.51 2.27
CA HIS A 130 21.83 -38.36 2.97
C HIS A 130 23.09 -37.85 2.25
N HIS A 131 24.03 -38.73 1.89
CA HIS A 131 25.24 -38.30 1.19
C HIS A 131 24.95 -37.81 -0.23
N LYS A 132 23.98 -38.38 -0.93
CA LYS A 132 23.49 -37.91 -2.22
C LYS A 132 22.91 -36.48 -2.13
N ASP A 133 22.11 -36.24 -1.08
CA ASP A 133 21.55 -34.91 -0.84
C ASP A 133 22.66 -33.90 -0.46
N GLN A 134 23.67 -34.28 0.34
CA GLN A 134 24.81 -33.43 0.65
C GLN A 134 25.62 -33.02 -0.60
N LEU A 135 25.86 -33.96 -1.52
CA LEU A 135 26.48 -33.64 -2.80
C LEU A 135 25.61 -32.69 -3.64
N ALA A 136 24.31 -32.88 -3.66
CA ALA A 136 23.41 -31.97 -4.35
C ALA A 136 23.45 -30.56 -3.75
N TYR A 137 23.62 -30.44 -2.42
CA TYR A 137 23.73 -29.16 -1.71
C TYR A 137 25.04 -28.39 -1.95
N THR A 138 26.02 -28.99 -2.65
CA THR A 138 27.20 -28.27 -3.12
C THR A 138 26.90 -27.35 -4.31
N ARG A 139 25.71 -27.38 -4.86
CA ARG A 139 25.27 -26.53 -5.96
C ARG A 139 24.17 -25.60 -5.50
N LEU A 140 24.32 -24.31 -5.82
CA LEU A 140 23.37 -23.27 -5.46
C LEU A 140 22.60 -22.82 -6.71
N TYR A 141 21.29 -22.96 -6.65
CA TYR A 141 20.38 -22.63 -7.75
C TYR A 141 19.47 -21.44 -7.41
N ALA A 142 19.07 -20.71 -8.44
CA ALA A 142 18.08 -19.64 -8.31
C ALA A 142 16.69 -20.23 -8.01
N PRO A 143 16.01 -19.81 -6.92
CA PRO A 143 14.69 -20.33 -6.54
C PRO A 143 13.54 -19.68 -7.32
N PHE A 144 13.79 -18.59 -8.05
CA PHE A 144 12.82 -17.85 -8.86
C PHE A 144 13.52 -17.03 -9.95
N ASN A 145 12.75 -16.53 -10.93
CA ASN A 145 13.24 -15.60 -11.94
C ASN A 145 13.50 -14.21 -11.33
N GLY A 146 14.70 -13.67 -11.52
CA GLY A 146 15.04 -12.39 -10.89
C GLY A 146 16.41 -11.86 -11.30
N TYR A 147 16.99 -11.10 -10.41
CA TYR A 147 18.30 -10.48 -10.58
C TYR A 147 19.21 -10.77 -9.39
N VAL A 148 20.47 -10.97 -9.66
CA VAL A 148 21.52 -11.01 -8.64
C VAL A 148 21.72 -9.57 -8.13
N GLN A 149 21.42 -9.33 -6.89
CA GLN A 149 21.63 -8.01 -6.27
C GLN A 149 23.11 -7.81 -5.94
N LYS A 150 23.72 -8.82 -5.29
CA LYS A 150 25.12 -8.77 -4.86
C LYS A 150 25.65 -10.17 -4.60
N ARG A 151 26.91 -10.40 -4.94
CA ARG A 151 27.71 -11.51 -4.44
C ARG A 151 28.36 -11.09 -3.12
N LEU A 152 28.29 -11.94 -2.12
CA LEU A 152 28.85 -11.69 -0.78
C LEU A 152 30.18 -12.38 -0.56
N PHE A 153 30.52 -13.35 -1.43
CA PHE A 153 31.78 -14.11 -1.47
C PHE A 153 32.27 -14.25 -2.89
N GLU A 154 33.57 -14.55 -3.02
CA GLU A 154 34.24 -14.80 -4.29
C GLU A 154 34.63 -16.29 -4.43
N ALA A 155 35.04 -16.68 -5.63
CA ALA A 155 35.59 -18.02 -5.84
C ALA A 155 36.87 -18.24 -5.01
N HIS A 156 37.06 -19.47 -4.56
CA HIS A 156 38.17 -19.93 -3.69
C HIS A 156 38.07 -19.50 -2.22
N GLU A 157 36.99 -18.85 -1.81
CA GLU A 157 36.69 -18.60 -0.41
C GLU A 157 36.02 -19.79 0.24
N THR A 158 36.35 -20.07 1.50
CA THR A 158 35.70 -21.15 2.29
C THR A 158 34.58 -20.59 3.12
N ILE A 159 33.44 -21.27 3.05
CA ILE A 159 32.20 -20.84 3.72
C ILE A 159 31.64 -21.93 4.65
N GLY A 160 30.92 -21.50 5.68
CA GLY A 160 30.11 -22.38 6.53
C GLY A 160 28.69 -22.61 5.95
N ALA A 161 28.08 -23.72 6.34
CA ALA A 161 26.68 -23.99 6.01
C ALA A 161 25.75 -22.88 6.55
N GLY A 162 24.82 -22.40 5.71
CA GLY A 162 23.88 -21.33 6.06
C GLY A 162 24.44 -19.91 5.93
N MET A 163 25.71 -19.72 5.56
CA MET A 163 26.26 -18.39 5.31
C MET A 163 25.72 -17.84 3.99
N PRO A 164 25.14 -16.60 3.96
CA PRO A 164 24.64 -15.98 2.74
C PRO A 164 25.76 -15.75 1.73
N VAL A 165 25.60 -16.23 0.50
CA VAL A 165 26.61 -16.13 -0.59
C VAL A 165 26.14 -15.19 -1.69
N ILE A 166 24.88 -15.24 -2.06
CA ILE A 166 24.31 -14.43 -3.16
C ILE A 166 22.99 -13.84 -2.69
N ALA A 167 22.88 -12.51 -2.74
CA ALA A 167 21.61 -11.81 -2.57
C ALA A 167 20.88 -11.69 -3.90
N MET A 168 19.58 -12.04 -3.92
CA MET A 168 18.72 -12.01 -5.09
C MET A 168 17.44 -11.25 -4.83
N ILE A 169 16.96 -10.55 -5.85
CA ILE A 169 15.64 -9.93 -5.87
C ILE A 169 14.79 -10.52 -6.99
N SER A 170 13.48 -10.63 -6.76
CA SER A 170 12.55 -11.10 -7.79
C SER A 170 12.43 -10.10 -8.94
N GLY A 171 12.32 -10.61 -10.16
CA GLY A 171 12.03 -9.82 -11.37
C GLY A 171 10.53 -9.60 -11.60
N GLY A 172 9.66 -9.97 -10.65
CA GLY A 172 8.21 -9.83 -10.75
C GLY A 172 7.72 -8.41 -10.46
N THR A 173 6.40 -8.28 -10.31
CA THR A 173 5.75 -7.01 -10.02
C THR A 173 6.23 -6.46 -8.67
N PRO A 174 6.78 -5.24 -8.63
CA PRO A 174 7.27 -4.66 -7.40
C PRO A 174 6.13 -4.27 -6.46
N GLU A 175 6.47 -4.12 -5.19
CA GLU A 175 5.59 -3.66 -4.15
C GLU A 175 6.00 -2.24 -3.70
N VAL A 176 5.05 -1.49 -3.19
CA VAL A 176 5.29 -0.21 -2.54
C VAL A 176 5.01 -0.36 -1.06
N GLU A 177 5.97 0.00 -0.24
CA GLU A 177 5.86 0.00 1.20
C GLU A 177 5.70 1.43 1.71
N ILE A 178 4.66 1.67 2.51
CA ILE A 178 4.42 2.94 3.21
C ILE A 178 4.23 2.69 4.69
N ASN A 179 4.39 3.75 5.48
CA ASN A 179 4.18 3.71 6.92
C ASN A 179 3.04 4.63 7.31
N LEU A 180 2.02 4.07 7.97
CA LEU A 180 0.82 4.76 8.42
C LEU A 180 0.93 5.15 9.90
N PRO A 181 0.60 6.39 10.28
CA PRO A 181 0.35 6.74 11.67
C PRO A 181 -0.82 5.96 12.27
N ALA A 182 -0.85 5.79 13.59
CA ALA A 182 -1.90 5.04 14.28
C ALA A 182 -3.31 5.59 14.00
N ALA A 183 -3.47 6.91 13.90
CA ALA A 183 -4.75 7.55 13.58
C ALA A 183 -5.30 7.11 12.22
N GLU A 184 -4.43 6.95 11.21
CA GLU A 184 -4.82 6.51 9.88
C GLU A 184 -5.01 4.99 9.81
N TYR A 185 -4.21 4.24 10.57
CA TYR A 185 -4.37 2.79 10.68
C TYR A 185 -5.76 2.40 11.22
N ILE A 186 -6.30 3.13 12.20
CA ILE A 186 -7.65 2.88 12.75
C ILE A 186 -8.72 3.08 11.68
N ARG A 187 -8.53 4.05 10.77
CA ARG A 187 -9.49 4.39 9.70
C ARG A 187 -9.26 3.64 8.39
N ARG A 188 -8.36 2.65 8.36
CA ARG A 188 -7.96 1.92 7.13
C ARG A 188 -9.12 1.26 6.37
N GLU A 189 -10.24 0.96 7.05
CA GLU A 189 -11.43 0.39 6.43
C GLU A 189 -12.17 1.38 5.50
N GLN A 190 -11.89 2.68 5.67
CA GLN A 190 -12.40 3.74 4.81
C GLN A 190 -11.53 3.94 3.55
N PHE A 191 -10.39 3.26 3.46
CA PHE A 191 -9.52 3.34 2.29
C PHE A 191 -10.15 2.60 1.11
N ASP A 192 -10.26 3.29 -0.03
CA ASP A 192 -10.96 2.77 -1.20
C ASP A 192 -10.03 2.50 -2.38
N ASN A 193 -9.23 3.47 -2.76
CA ASN A 193 -8.39 3.38 -3.94
C ASN A 193 -6.97 3.86 -3.64
N TYR A 194 -6.00 3.26 -4.32
CA TYR A 194 -4.58 3.50 -4.09
C TYR A 194 -3.88 3.76 -5.40
N HIS A 195 -3.06 4.78 -5.45
CA HIS A 195 -2.15 5.01 -6.57
C HIS A 195 -0.86 5.66 -6.09
N CYS A 196 0.20 5.56 -6.88
CA CYS A 196 1.44 6.25 -6.58
C CYS A 196 1.95 7.04 -7.78
N THR A 197 2.79 8.03 -7.48
CA THR A 197 3.47 8.88 -8.45
C THR A 197 4.97 8.91 -8.14
N PHE A 198 5.77 9.12 -9.17
CA PHE A 198 7.22 9.21 -9.07
C PHE A 198 7.69 10.53 -9.67
N ASP A 199 8.60 11.22 -8.99
CA ASP A 199 9.15 12.48 -9.47
C ASP A 199 9.87 12.34 -10.83
N ILE A 200 10.48 11.18 -11.06
CA ILE A 200 11.19 10.84 -12.31
C ILE A 200 10.24 10.50 -13.49
N TYR A 201 8.95 10.30 -13.23
CA TYR A 201 7.91 10.04 -14.25
C TYR A 201 6.78 11.07 -14.10
N PRO A 202 7.02 12.36 -14.45
CA PRO A 202 6.06 13.42 -14.22
C PRO A 202 4.76 13.18 -15.00
N GLY A 203 3.64 13.34 -14.31
CA GLY A 203 2.30 13.14 -14.90
C GLY A 203 1.85 11.68 -15.01
N GLU A 204 2.69 10.71 -14.64
CA GLU A 204 2.30 9.30 -14.62
C GLU A 204 1.77 8.87 -13.24
N THR A 205 0.67 8.13 -13.26
CA THR A 205 0.04 7.57 -12.07
C THR A 205 0.02 6.06 -12.18
N TYR A 206 0.49 5.36 -11.15
CA TYR A 206 0.54 3.91 -11.08
C TYR A 206 -0.50 3.41 -10.11
N PRO A 207 -1.52 2.66 -10.57
CA PRO A 207 -2.50 2.08 -9.69
C PRO A 207 -1.87 1.02 -8.79
N LEU A 208 -2.34 0.97 -7.54
CA LEU A 208 -1.84 0.04 -6.53
C LEU A 208 -2.97 -0.83 -6.01
N LYS A 209 -2.63 -2.04 -5.61
CA LYS A 209 -3.53 -2.99 -4.94
C LYS A 209 -3.01 -3.29 -3.53
N LEU A 210 -3.87 -3.19 -2.52
CA LEU A 210 -3.51 -3.53 -1.16
C LEU A 210 -3.17 -5.02 -1.04
N ILE A 211 -1.99 -5.32 -0.47
CA ILE A 211 -1.56 -6.67 -0.10
C ILE A 211 -1.85 -6.90 1.38
N SER A 212 -1.29 -6.05 2.23
CA SER A 212 -1.40 -6.21 3.68
C SER A 212 -1.13 -4.91 4.43
N VAL A 213 -1.66 -4.84 5.65
CA VAL A 213 -1.27 -3.86 6.66
C VAL A 213 -0.84 -4.65 7.90
N THR A 214 0.36 -4.39 8.41
CA THR A 214 0.83 -5.09 9.60
C THR A 214 0.01 -4.71 10.82
N PRO A 215 -0.43 -5.67 11.65
CA PRO A 215 -1.22 -5.36 12.84
C PRO A 215 -0.38 -4.82 14.01
N LYS A 216 0.94 -4.84 13.88
CA LYS A 216 1.90 -4.36 14.88
C LYS A 216 2.68 -3.18 14.34
N ALA A 217 2.77 -2.11 15.12
CA ALA A 217 3.59 -0.96 14.79
C ALA A 217 5.10 -1.32 14.81
N ASN A 218 5.85 -0.69 13.91
CA ASN A 218 7.32 -0.79 13.86
C ASN A 218 7.98 0.03 14.99
N ALA A 219 9.31 0.06 15.03
CA ALA A 219 10.08 0.80 16.04
C ALA A 219 9.77 2.31 16.10
N ASN A 220 9.26 2.88 15.00
CA ASN A 220 8.86 4.29 14.89
C ASN A 220 7.38 4.51 15.21
N GLN A 221 6.69 3.52 15.78
CA GLN A 221 5.25 3.55 16.09
C GLN A 221 4.35 3.73 14.87
N LEU A 222 4.80 3.30 13.70
CA LEU A 222 4.08 3.35 12.45
C LEU A 222 3.67 1.94 11.99
N TYR A 223 2.52 1.83 11.35
CA TYR A 223 2.01 0.58 10.78
C TYR A 223 2.43 0.46 9.32
N THR A 224 3.10 -0.62 8.98
CA THR A 224 3.59 -0.83 7.61
C THR A 224 2.45 -1.36 6.73
N MET A 225 2.18 -0.65 5.65
CA MET A 225 1.25 -1.06 4.59
C MET A 225 2.04 -1.44 3.34
N ARG A 226 1.72 -2.60 2.76
CA ARG A 226 2.31 -3.09 1.52
C ARG A 226 1.26 -3.12 0.42
N LEU A 227 1.62 -2.55 -0.71
CA LEU A 227 0.77 -2.37 -1.88
C LEU A 227 1.51 -2.92 -3.11
N GLN A 228 0.84 -3.64 -3.98
CA GLN A 228 1.41 -4.15 -5.22
C GLN A 228 1.13 -3.16 -6.35
N VAL A 229 2.14 -2.86 -7.15
CA VAL A 229 1.94 -2.10 -8.40
C VAL A 229 1.11 -2.95 -9.37
N VAL A 230 0.02 -2.39 -9.88
CA VAL A 230 -0.79 -3.09 -10.89
C VAL A 230 -0.06 -3.01 -12.24
N PRO A 231 0.25 -4.16 -12.88
CA PRO A 231 0.89 -4.17 -14.18
C PRO A 231 0.06 -3.44 -15.24
N GLY A 232 0.71 -2.64 -16.07
CA GLY A 232 0.10 -1.89 -17.15
C GLY A 232 1.05 -1.77 -18.35
N THR A 233 0.74 -0.89 -19.28
CA THR A 233 1.58 -0.60 -20.47
C THR A 233 2.79 0.28 -20.15
N ARG A 234 2.91 0.77 -18.93
CA ARG A 234 3.98 1.69 -18.49
C ARG A 234 5.21 0.94 -18.01
N ALA A 235 6.34 1.64 -17.96
CA ALA A 235 7.56 1.13 -17.35
C ALA A 235 7.32 0.73 -15.88
N ILE A 236 7.78 -0.46 -15.50
CA ILE A 236 7.66 -0.94 -14.13
C ILE A 236 8.70 -0.23 -13.27
N PRO A 237 8.29 0.42 -12.15
CA PRO A 237 9.22 1.08 -11.25
C PRO A 237 10.23 0.08 -10.66
N SER A 238 11.49 0.50 -10.56
CA SER A 238 12.55 -0.36 -10.02
C SER A 238 12.56 -0.35 -8.49
N PRO A 239 12.84 -1.49 -7.83
CA PRO A 239 13.07 -1.54 -6.39
C PRO A 239 14.13 -0.51 -5.94
N GLY A 240 13.89 0.14 -4.83
CA GLY A 240 14.74 1.20 -4.29
C GLY A 240 14.25 2.61 -4.59
N MET A 241 13.40 2.82 -5.58
CA MET A 241 12.81 4.13 -5.90
C MET A 241 11.90 4.64 -4.78
N ASN A 242 11.95 5.96 -4.54
CA ASN A 242 10.98 6.64 -3.69
C ASN A 242 9.75 7.03 -4.49
N THR A 243 8.60 7.03 -3.83
CA THR A 243 7.31 7.36 -4.45
C THR A 243 6.40 8.07 -3.45
N MET A 244 5.41 8.79 -3.97
CA MET A 244 4.32 9.35 -3.18
C MET A 244 3.06 8.51 -3.42
N VAL A 245 2.58 7.86 -2.38
CA VAL A 245 1.32 7.08 -2.43
C VAL A 245 0.17 7.96 -2.01
N THR A 246 -0.85 8.03 -2.84
CA THR A 246 -2.12 8.70 -2.56
C THR A 246 -3.19 7.63 -2.32
N ILE A 247 -3.86 7.75 -1.18
CA ILE A 247 -4.98 6.90 -0.76
C ILE A 247 -6.25 7.71 -0.83
N LEU A 248 -7.25 7.23 -1.57
CA LEU A 248 -8.59 7.79 -1.54
C LEU A 248 -9.36 7.15 -0.38
N CYS A 249 -9.97 8.00 0.45
CA CYS A 249 -10.82 7.55 1.54
C CYS A 249 -12.27 7.86 1.25
N ARG A 250 -13.16 6.91 1.49
CA ARG A 250 -14.59 7.17 1.50
C ARG A 250 -14.96 7.98 2.74
N THR A 251 -15.71 9.04 2.54
CA THR A 251 -16.33 9.76 3.67
C THR A 251 -17.73 9.20 3.87
N GLU A 252 -18.00 8.58 5.00
CA GLU A 252 -19.30 7.97 5.33
C GLU A 252 -20.41 9.01 5.61
N GLN A 253 -20.08 10.30 5.67
CA GLN A 253 -21.07 11.34 5.97
C GLN A 253 -21.90 11.66 4.72
N GLU A 254 -23.11 11.08 4.67
CA GLU A 254 -24.16 11.52 3.77
C GLU A 254 -24.48 13.00 4.04
N ASN A 255 -24.68 13.80 2.98
CA ASN A 255 -25.03 15.22 3.03
C ASN A 255 -23.92 16.19 3.52
N THR A 256 -22.67 15.90 3.22
CA THR A 256 -21.61 16.91 3.39
C THR A 256 -21.65 17.91 2.24
N LEU A 257 -21.73 19.19 2.59
CA LEU A 257 -21.80 20.30 1.65
C LEU A 257 -20.57 21.20 1.82
N SER A 258 -20.14 21.83 0.73
CA SER A 258 -19.07 22.80 0.73
C SER A 258 -19.67 24.18 0.48
N VAL A 259 -19.40 25.11 1.38
CA VAL A 259 -19.85 26.50 1.27
C VAL A 259 -18.66 27.44 1.52
N PRO A 260 -18.66 28.65 0.93
CA PRO A 260 -17.66 29.67 1.29
C PRO A 260 -17.70 29.93 2.80
N THR A 261 -16.54 30.04 3.44
CA THR A 261 -16.47 30.26 4.90
C THR A 261 -17.17 31.57 5.31
N GLY A 262 -17.12 32.60 4.43
CA GLY A 262 -17.82 33.87 4.63
C GLY A 262 -19.35 33.79 4.58
N ALA A 263 -19.95 32.68 4.13
CA ALA A 263 -21.39 32.43 4.15
C ALA A 263 -21.93 32.01 5.51
N ILE A 264 -21.03 31.66 6.43
CA ILE A 264 -21.43 31.13 7.74
C ILE A 264 -21.56 32.23 8.78
N LEU A 265 -22.77 32.42 9.27
CA LEU A 265 -23.06 33.29 10.41
C LEU A 265 -23.04 32.45 11.70
N GLN A 266 -22.17 32.80 12.63
CA GLN A 266 -22.19 32.26 13.97
C GLN A 266 -22.94 33.18 14.94
N LYS A 267 -24.00 32.66 15.56
CA LYS A 267 -24.80 33.39 16.52
C LYS A 267 -25.26 32.45 17.63
N GLU A 268 -25.09 32.85 18.90
CA GLU A 268 -25.56 32.12 20.09
C GLU A 268 -25.05 30.65 20.15
N GLY A 269 -23.80 30.43 19.72
CA GLY A 269 -23.18 29.11 19.73
C GLY A 269 -23.62 28.15 18.58
N LYS A 270 -24.44 28.64 17.67
CA LYS A 270 -24.91 27.91 16.48
C LYS A 270 -24.39 28.56 15.19
N ALA A 271 -24.27 27.73 14.15
CA ALA A 271 -23.90 28.19 12.83
C ALA A 271 -25.12 28.19 11.89
N TYR A 272 -25.20 29.20 11.05
CA TYR A 272 -26.29 29.41 10.10
C TYR A 272 -25.77 29.81 8.75
N VAL A 273 -26.52 29.52 7.68
CA VAL A 273 -26.38 30.09 6.35
C VAL A 273 -27.71 30.73 5.94
N PHE A 274 -27.64 31.73 5.05
CA PHE A 274 -28.85 32.32 4.48
C PHE A 274 -29.07 31.79 3.08
N VAL A 275 -30.16 31.03 2.89
CA VAL A 275 -30.61 30.51 1.58
C VAL A 275 -31.33 31.63 0.86
N PHE A 276 -30.91 31.93 -0.37
CA PHE A 276 -31.51 32.97 -1.22
C PHE A 276 -32.56 32.36 -2.14
N HIS A 277 -33.71 32.99 -2.20
CA HIS A 277 -34.82 32.63 -3.08
C HIS A 277 -34.95 33.63 -4.23
N PRO A 278 -34.56 33.26 -5.48
CA PRO A 278 -34.54 34.17 -6.62
C PRO A 278 -35.93 34.74 -7.00
N SER A 279 -36.99 33.99 -6.75
CA SER A 279 -38.36 34.36 -7.11
C SER A 279 -38.91 35.57 -6.29
N SER A 280 -38.46 35.68 -5.03
CA SER A 280 -38.91 36.71 -4.08
C SER A 280 -37.82 37.67 -3.66
N ASN A 281 -36.57 37.40 -4.06
CA ASN A 281 -35.37 38.07 -3.57
C ASN A 281 -35.24 38.07 -2.03
N THR A 282 -35.80 37.08 -1.37
CA THR A 282 -35.74 36.93 0.09
C THR A 282 -34.66 35.96 0.49
N VAL A 283 -34.16 36.09 1.71
CA VAL A 283 -33.22 35.18 2.34
C VAL A 283 -33.84 34.51 3.55
N HIS A 284 -33.61 33.20 3.71
CA HIS A 284 -34.07 32.46 4.87
C HIS A 284 -32.88 31.81 5.59
N ARG A 285 -32.87 32.00 6.91
CA ARG A 285 -31.82 31.49 7.78
C ARG A 285 -32.00 29.98 8.00
N GLN A 286 -30.95 29.21 7.77
CA GLN A 286 -30.91 27.78 7.93
C GLN A 286 -29.78 27.33 8.84
N GLU A 287 -30.08 26.51 9.85
CA GLU A 287 -29.08 25.97 10.78
C GLU A 287 -28.21 24.92 10.10
N VAL A 288 -26.89 25.01 10.32
CA VAL A 288 -25.90 24.09 9.78
C VAL A 288 -24.89 23.69 10.86
N SER A 289 -24.27 22.53 10.71
CA SER A 289 -23.16 22.09 11.57
C SER A 289 -21.86 22.17 10.79
N ILE A 290 -20.86 22.88 11.33
CA ILE A 290 -19.54 22.99 10.71
C ILE A 290 -18.76 21.72 11.06
N LEU A 291 -18.30 20.98 10.03
CA LEU A 291 -17.48 19.78 10.18
C LEU A 291 -15.99 20.11 10.17
N ARG A 292 -15.57 20.94 9.21
CA ARG A 292 -14.17 21.28 9.00
C ARG A 292 -14.00 22.51 8.14
N LEU A 293 -12.97 23.30 8.41
CA LEU A 293 -12.50 24.38 7.54
C LEU A 293 -11.50 23.83 6.52
N LEU A 294 -11.60 24.28 5.28
CA LEU A 294 -10.68 23.91 4.18
C LEU A 294 -9.70 25.05 3.90
N ASN A 295 -8.53 24.68 3.37
CA ASN A 295 -7.46 25.65 3.06
C ASN A 295 -7.77 26.55 1.83
N ASN A 296 -8.84 26.26 1.10
CA ASN A 296 -9.26 27.00 -0.11
C ASN A 296 -10.32 28.09 0.16
N GLY A 297 -10.54 28.47 1.43
CA GLY A 297 -11.55 29.45 1.81
C GLY A 297 -12.99 28.94 1.90
N HIS A 298 -13.18 27.62 1.80
CA HIS A 298 -14.45 26.97 1.99
C HIS A 298 -14.52 26.23 3.34
N SER A 299 -15.74 25.93 3.77
CA SER A 299 -16.04 25.12 4.94
C SER A 299 -16.91 23.92 4.57
N LEU A 300 -16.58 22.77 5.13
CA LEU A 300 -17.46 21.60 5.07
C LEU A 300 -18.53 21.71 6.16
N ILE A 301 -19.78 21.62 5.76
CA ILE A 301 -20.94 21.69 6.65
C ILE A 301 -21.85 20.47 6.41
N THR A 302 -22.67 20.19 7.38
CA THR A 302 -23.82 19.29 7.21
C THR A 302 -25.10 20.02 7.59
N SER A 303 -26.18 19.72 6.85
CA SER A 303 -27.53 20.24 7.10
C SER A 303 -28.56 19.20 6.71
N ARG A 304 -29.70 19.19 7.42
CA ARG A 304 -30.83 18.34 7.07
C ARG A 304 -31.68 18.86 5.94
N GLN A 305 -31.60 20.16 5.66
CA GLN A 305 -32.51 20.84 4.75
C GLN A 305 -31.82 21.42 3.53
N LEU A 306 -30.54 21.83 3.66
CA LEU A 306 -29.77 22.42 2.58
C LEU A 306 -29.36 21.37 1.56
N GLN A 307 -29.55 21.66 0.28
CA GLN A 307 -29.21 20.75 -0.82
C GLN A 307 -28.13 21.34 -1.74
N PRO A 308 -27.35 20.48 -2.42
CA PRO A 308 -26.46 20.92 -3.48
C PRO A 308 -27.24 21.66 -4.59
N GLY A 309 -26.69 22.78 -5.06
CA GLY A 309 -27.32 23.62 -6.10
C GLY A 309 -28.15 24.79 -5.55
N GLU A 310 -28.47 24.80 -4.24
CA GLU A 310 -29.14 25.95 -3.65
C GLU A 310 -28.24 27.17 -3.59
N GLN A 311 -28.83 28.34 -3.73
CA GLN A 311 -28.13 29.62 -3.67
C GLN A 311 -28.08 30.13 -2.22
N ILE A 312 -26.91 30.56 -1.79
CA ILE A 312 -26.70 31.10 -0.45
C ILE A 312 -26.00 32.45 -0.51
N VAL A 313 -26.21 33.29 0.52
CA VAL A 313 -25.46 34.52 0.68
C VAL A 313 -24.05 34.19 1.14
N SER A 314 -23.04 34.55 0.36
CA SER A 314 -21.61 34.31 0.66
C SER A 314 -20.88 35.54 1.23
N SER A 315 -21.47 36.72 1.16
CA SER A 315 -20.95 37.94 1.77
C SER A 315 -22.08 38.86 2.15
N GLY A 316 -21.95 39.57 3.29
CA GLY A 316 -22.98 40.46 3.83
C GLY A 316 -23.88 39.79 4.89
N VAL A 317 -23.58 38.55 5.28
CA VAL A 317 -24.42 37.72 6.21
C VAL A 317 -24.63 38.37 7.59
N HIS A 318 -23.75 39.25 8.04
CA HIS A 318 -23.87 39.93 9.33
C HIS A 318 -24.84 41.11 9.35
N HIS A 319 -25.32 41.53 8.20
CA HIS A 319 -26.15 42.75 8.01
C HIS A 319 -27.57 42.43 7.55
N ILE A 320 -27.94 41.16 7.44
CA ILE A 320 -29.24 40.71 6.98
C ILE A 320 -29.97 39.93 8.04
N GLU A 321 -31.30 39.94 8.01
CA GLU A 321 -32.19 39.21 8.90
C GLU A 321 -32.99 38.15 8.16
N ASP A 322 -33.56 37.19 8.90
CA ASP A 322 -34.37 36.14 8.34
C ASP A 322 -35.66 36.70 7.70
N GLY A 323 -35.94 36.30 6.44
CA GLY A 323 -37.05 36.78 5.65
C GLY A 323 -36.82 38.15 4.97
N GLU A 324 -35.62 38.75 5.09
CA GLU A 324 -35.32 40.07 4.50
C GLU A 324 -35.21 39.99 2.97
N ILE A 325 -35.64 41.05 2.29
CA ILE A 325 -35.46 41.23 0.84
C ILE A 325 -34.07 41.79 0.61
N VAL A 326 -33.26 41.14 -0.21
CA VAL A 326 -31.91 41.52 -0.52
C VAL A 326 -31.72 41.80 -2.02
N LYS A 327 -30.69 42.56 -2.35
CA LYS A 327 -30.30 42.84 -3.75
C LYS A 327 -29.03 42.00 -4.06
N PRO A 328 -29.07 40.99 -4.95
CA PRO A 328 -27.88 40.30 -5.37
C PRO A 328 -26.90 41.23 -6.08
N LEU A 329 -25.61 41.08 -5.79
CA LEU A 329 -24.53 41.71 -6.57
C LEU A 329 -24.57 41.22 -8.03
N SER A 330 -24.43 42.12 -8.99
CA SER A 330 -24.33 41.78 -10.40
C SER A 330 -23.11 40.87 -10.65
N PRO A 331 -23.19 39.91 -11.60
CA PRO A 331 -22.04 39.09 -11.96
C PRO A 331 -20.82 39.93 -12.32
N VAL A 332 -19.63 39.45 -11.90
CA VAL A 332 -18.37 40.09 -12.31
C VAL A 332 -18.19 39.91 -13.81
N THR A 333 -18.07 41.02 -14.53
CA THR A 333 -17.79 41.08 -15.97
C THR A 333 -16.51 41.87 -16.24
N ASN A 334 -16.00 41.84 -17.46
CA ASN A 334 -14.81 42.64 -17.84
C ASN A 334 -14.98 44.15 -17.64
N THR A 335 -16.22 44.63 -17.58
CA THR A 335 -16.59 46.05 -17.34
C THR A 335 -17.03 46.30 -15.90
N ASN A 336 -17.38 45.25 -15.14
CA ASN A 336 -17.79 45.31 -13.74
C ASN A 336 -16.94 44.36 -12.89
N ILE A 337 -15.67 44.70 -12.71
CA ILE A 337 -14.64 43.92 -12.01
C ILE A 337 -15.00 43.67 -10.53
N GLY A 338 -15.82 44.50 -9.92
CA GLY A 338 -16.24 44.37 -8.50
C GLY A 338 -17.68 43.91 -8.32
N GLY A 339 -18.49 43.75 -9.36
CA GLY A 339 -19.93 43.43 -9.25
C GLY A 339 -20.76 44.56 -8.63
N LEU A 340 -20.25 45.77 -8.56
CA LEU A 340 -20.87 46.91 -7.88
C LEU A 340 -21.66 47.84 -8.80
N LEU A 341 -21.64 47.60 -10.12
CA LEU A 341 -22.36 48.37 -11.13
C LEU A 341 -23.67 47.69 -11.55
#